data_826324ae2346ffddded1a5b277178660
#
_entry.id   826324ae2346ffddded1a5b277178660
#
_cell.length_a   1.000
_cell.length_b   1.000
_cell.length_c   1.000
_cell.angle_alpha   90.00
_cell.angle_beta   90.00
_cell.angle_gamma   90.00
#
_symmetry.space_group_name_H-M   'P 1'
#
loop_
_entity.id
_entity.type
_entity.pdbx_description
1 polymer ?
#
loop_
_entity_poly.entity_id
_entity_poly.type
_entity_poly.pdbx_seq_one_letter_code
_entity_poly.pdbx_strand_id
1 'polypeptide(L)'
;NYKSGLDLFKNKSNVFILRTFSKIYGLAALRVGWGYGDKKIVKELYKIKPPFNVNKIAQDCAKESLKDRKFLKKSVNHNIFWCKKIKKEFEKYNISTNNIGPNFFLLNFNKCKLSANKVEKKLEKYGIILREMKSYGIKNCLRLTIGSKRENLILINKMKSVFKNV
;
A
#
# COMPACT_ATOMS: atom_id res chain seq x y z
N ASN A 1 -16.36 -5.32 -2.75
CA ASN A 1 -16.35 -6.74 -2.32
C ASN A 1 -15.06 -7.40 -2.82
N TYR A 2 -14.03 -7.47 -1.95
CA TYR A 2 -12.80 -8.20 -2.25
C TYR A 2 -13.03 -9.69 -2.10
N LYS A 3 -12.75 -10.46 -3.16
CA LYS A 3 -12.71 -11.93 -3.09
C LYS A 3 -11.27 -12.39 -2.97
N SER A 4 -10.98 -13.24 -2.00
CA SER A 4 -9.66 -13.80 -1.81
C SER A 4 -9.30 -14.76 -2.95
N GLY A 5 -8.02 -14.82 -3.33
CA GLY A 5 -7.56 -15.87 -4.23
C GLY A 5 -7.81 -17.28 -3.69
N LEU A 6 -7.84 -17.45 -2.36
CA LEU A 6 -8.22 -18.72 -1.73
C LEU A 6 -9.68 -19.09 -2.04
N ASP A 7 -10.59 -18.12 -2.00
CA ASP A 7 -12.02 -18.38 -2.27
C ASP A 7 -12.27 -18.72 -3.74
N LEU A 8 -11.47 -18.14 -4.64
CA LEU A 8 -11.63 -18.30 -6.08
C LEU A 8 -10.90 -19.52 -6.64
N PHE A 9 -9.74 -19.88 -6.09
CA PHE A 9 -8.79 -20.78 -6.75
C PHE A 9 -8.22 -21.88 -5.86
N LYS A 10 -8.69 -22.09 -4.64
CA LYS A 10 -8.13 -23.08 -3.70
C LYS A 10 -7.99 -24.51 -4.23
N ASN A 11 -8.81 -24.87 -5.21
CA ASN A 11 -8.82 -26.22 -5.81
C ASN A 11 -8.16 -26.27 -7.20
N LYS A 12 -7.45 -25.22 -7.63
CA LYS A 12 -6.76 -25.17 -8.92
C LYS A 12 -5.30 -25.55 -8.74
N SER A 13 -4.85 -26.59 -9.47
CA SER A 13 -3.48 -27.10 -9.40
C SER A 13 -2.43 -26.17 -10.00
N ASN A 14 -2.84 -25.27 -10.88
CA ASN A 14 -1.95 -24.30 -11.56
C ASN A 14 -1.94 -22.90 -10.90
N VAL A 15 -2.48 -22.77 -9.68
CA VAL A 15 -2.51 -21.50 -8.96
C VAL A 15 -1.74 -21.63 -7.65
N PHE A 16 -0.82 -20.69 -7.41
CA PHE A 16 -0.11 -20.55 -6.15
C PHE A 16 -0.38 -19.15 -5.57
N ILE A 17 -0.92 -19.09 -4.36
CA ILE A 17 -1.36 -17.87 -3.70
C ILE A 17 -0.32 -17.44 -2.68
N LEU A 18 0.21 -16.24 -2.81
CA LEU A 18 1.16 -15.65 -1.88
C LEU A 18 0.48 -14.62 -0.98
N ARG A 19 0.84 -14.61 0.29
CA ARG A 19 0.43 -13.64 1.28
C ARG A 19 1.62 -13.15 2.09
N THR A 20 1.54 -11.93 2.58
CA THR A 20 2.62 -11.28 3.30
C THR A 20 2.13 -10.70 4.62
N PHE A 21 2.99 -10.69 5.62
CA PHE A 21 2.80 -9.94 6.86
C PHE A 21 3.38 -8.51 6.79
N SER A 22 3.96 -8.14 5.67
CA SER A 22 4.69 -6.87 5.50
C SER A 22 3.79 -5.62 5.47
N LYS A 23 2.48 -5.75 5.25
CA LYS A 23 1.58 -4.59 5.08
C LYS A 23 0.67 -4.42 6.29
N ILE A 24 -0.54 -4.95 6.23
CA ILE A 24 -1.55 -4.76 7.26
C ILE A 24 -1.14 -5.25 8.65
N TYR A 25 -0.28 -6.25 8.74
CA TYR A 25 0.25 -6.76 10.01
C TYR A 25 1.45 -5.96 10.54
N GLY A 26 2.00 -5.01 9.78
CA GLY A 26 3.11 -4.16 10.21
C GLY A 26 4.47 -4.83 10.33
N LEU A 27 4.63 -6.06 9.81
CA LEU A 27 5.85 -6.88 9.99
C LEU A 27 6.80 -6.85 8.79
N ALA A 28 6.89 -5.71 8.08
CA ALA A 28 7.69 -5.60 6.86
C ALA A 28 9.18 -5.94 7.05
N ALA A 29 9.77 -5.51 8.16
CA ALA A 29 11.18 -5.75 8.49
C ALA A 29 11.49 -7.22 8.78
N LEU A 30 10.52 -8.01 9.23
CA LEU A 30 10.71 -9.40 9.63
C LEU A 30 10.76 -10.40 8.44
N ARG A 31 10.48 -9.94 7.22
CA ARG A 31 10.58 -10.71 5.98
C ARG A 31 9.82 -12.04 6.02
N VAL A 32 8.59 -12.03 6.50
CA VAL A 32 7.74 -13.21 6.64
C VAL A 32 6.45 -13.10 5.80
N GLY A 33 6.09 -14.23 5.23
CA GLY A 33 4.87 -14.43 4.46
C GLY A 33 4.53 -15.91 4.41
N TRP A 34 3.51 -16.27 3.67
CA TRP A 34 3.13 -17.65 3.45
C TRP A 34 2.58 -17.85 2.03
N GLY A 35 2.65 -19.08 1.56
CA GLY A 35 2.12 -19.49 0.29
C GLY A 35 1.14 -20.66 0.43
N TYR A 36 0.16 -20.72 -0.46
CA TYR A 36 -0.81 -21.80 -0.56
C TYR A 36 -0.97 -22.22 -2.02
N GLY A 37 -0.89 -23.51 -2.29
CA GLY A 37 -1.05 -24.06 -3.62
C GLY A 37 -1.01 -25.58 -3.64
N ASP A 38 -0.95 -26.15 -4.85
CA ASP A 38 -0.87 -27.58 -5.04
C ASP A 38 0.34 -28.20 -4.32
N LYS A 39 0.15 -29.39 -3.74
CA LYS A 39 1.20 -30.10 -3.00
C LYS A 39 2.46 -30.38 -3.84
N LYS A 40 2.30 -30.59 -5.15
CA LYS A 40 3.45 -30.79 -6.06
C LYS A 40 4.31 -29.54 -6.13
N ILE A 41 3.68 -28.35 -6.30
CA ILE A 41 4.40 -27.06 -6.31
C ILE A 41 5.08 -26.83 -4.97
N VAL A 42 4.37 -27.04 -3.86
CA VAL A 42 4.94 -26.89 -2.50
C VAL A 42 6.16 -27.79 -2.33
N LYS A 43 6.10 -29.06 -2.77
CA LYS A 43 7.22 -30.01 -2.71
C LYS A 43 8.46 -29.52 -3.47
N GLU A 44 8.28 -28.95 -4.66
CA GLU A 44 9.40 -28.39 -5.43
C GLU A 44 10.00 -27.15 -4.74
N LEU A 45 9.16 -26.26 -4.18
CA LEU A 45 9.65 -25.12 -3.41
C LEU A 45 10.46 -25.54 -2.18
N TYR A 46 10.10 -26.64 -1.51
CA TYR A 46 10.88 -27.15 -0.38
C TYR A 46 12.27 -27.65 -0.78
N LYS A 47 12.46 -28.14 -2.01
CA LYS A 47 13.79 -28.59 -2.51
C LYS A 47 14.77 -27.43 -2.66
N ILE A 48 14.28 -26.24 -3.05
CA ILE A 48 15.10 -25.06 -3.31
C ILE A 48 15.14 -24.06 -2.15
N LYS A 49 14.31 -24.28 -1.13
CA LYS A 49 14.24 -23.41 0.04
C LYS A 49 15.54 -23.47 0.84
N PRO A 50 16.22 -22.32 1.12
CA PRO A 50 17.35 -22.32 2.03
C PRO A 50 16.97 -22.81 3.44
N PRO A 51 17.88 -23.44 4.18
CA PRO A 51 17.65 -23.77 5.58
C PRO A 51 17.46 -22.47 6.38
N PHE A 52 16.58 -22.52 7.38
CA PHE A 52 16.33 -21.40 8.31
C PHE A 52 15.92 -20.08 7.64
N ASN A 53 15.29 -20.15 6.46
CA ASN A 53 14.91 -18.97 5.65
C ASN A 53 13.95 -17.98 6.34
N VAL A 54 13.22 -18.43 7.36
CA VAL A 54 12.40 -17.56 8.21
C VAL A 54 12.88 -17.71 9.66
N ASN A 55 13.35 -16.62 10.25
CA ASN A 55 13.85 -16.62 11.62
C ASN A 55 12.74 -16.86 12.65
N LYS A 56 13.09 -17.35 13.82
CA LYS A 56 12.13 -17.72 14.89
C LYS A 56 11.29 -16.52 15.36
N ILE A 57 11.90 -15.36 15.51
CA ILE A 57 11.19 -14.14 15.94
C ILE A 57 10.11 -13.75 14.92
N ALA A 58 10.43 -13.82 13.61
CA ALA A 58 9.45 -13.53 12.55
C ALA A 58 8.25 -14.49 12.59
N GLN A 59 8.52 -15.78 12.85
CA GLN A 59 7.46 -16.79 12.96
C GLN A 59 6.55 -16.52 14.16
N ASP A 60 7.11 -16.21 15.32
CA ASP A 60 6.34 -15.94 16.54
C ASP A 60 5.55 -14.64 16.41
N CYS A 61 6.16 -13.57 15.90
CA CYS A 61 5.44 -12.31 15.63
C CYS A 61 4.30 -12.49 14.63
N ALA A 62 4.51 -13.26 13.55
CA ALA A 62 3.46 -13.56 12.58
C ALA A 62 2.30 -14.32 13.23
N LYS A 63 2.60 -15.33 14.05
CA LYS A 63 1.59 -16.11 14.78
C LYS A 63 0.77 -15.23 15.72
N GLU A 64 1.41 -14.36 16.51
CA GLU A 64 0.72 -13.45 17.41
C GLU A 64 -0.10 -12.39 16.65
N SER A 65 0.43 -11.84 15.54
CA SER A 65 -0.28 -10.85 14.75
C SER A 65 -1.59 -11.35 14.15
N LEU A 66 -1.72 -12.65 13.87
CA LEU A 66 -2.97 -13.28 13.42
C LEU A 66 -4.09 -13.23 14.47
N LYS A 67 -3.73 -13.15 15.75
CA LYS A 67 -4.69 -13.07 16.87
C LYS A 67 -5.21 -11.65 17.08
N ASP A 68 -4.45 -10.62 16.69
CA ASP A 68 -4.79 -9.22 16.92
C ASP A 68 -5.78 -8.66 15.87
N ARG A 69 -7.00 -9.12 15.94
CA ARG A 69 -8.09 -8.63 15.09
C ARG A 69 -8.45 -7.17 15.34
N LYS A 70 -8.17 -6.64 16.55
CA LYS A 70 -8.43 -5.23 16.89
C LYS A 70 -7.49 -4.32 16.10
N PHE A 71 -6.21 -4.66 16.06
CA PHE A 71 -5.22 -3.94 15.26
C PHE A 71 -5.60 -3.93 13.77
N LEU A 72 -5.96 -5.09 13.22
CA LEU A 72 -6.39 -5.19 11.82
C LEU A 72 -7.57 -4.27 11.52
N LYS A 73 -8.62 -4.32 12.33
CA LYS A 73 -9.81 -3.47 12.16
C LYS A 73 -9.46 -1.98 12.27
N LYS A 74 -8.63 -1.60 13.25
CA LYS A 74 -8.14 -0.23 13.43
C LYS A 74 -7.37 0.25 12.20
N SER A 75 -6.45 -0.56 11.67
CA SER A 75 -5.65 -0.23 10.49
C SER A 75 -6.50 -0.05 9.24
N VAL A 76 -7.46 -0.95 9.00
CA VAL A 76 -8.39 -0.84 7.86
C VAL A 76 -9.24 0.43 7.97
N ASN A 77 -9.83 0.69 9.13
CA ASN A 77 -10.67 1.87 9.34
C ASN A 77 -9.89 3.18 9.19
N HIS A 78 -8.66 3.24 9.73
CA HIS A 78 -7.74 4.36 9.54
C HIS A 78 -7.47 4.61 8.05
N ASN A 79 -7.12 3.56 7.31
CA ASN A 79 -6.83 3.65 5.90
C ASN A 79 -8.04 4.16 5.10
N ILE A 80 -9.22 3.58 5.29
CA ILE A 80 -10.46 3.98 4.61
C ILE A 80 -10.80 5.45 4.90
N PHE A 81 -10.72 5.86 6.17
CA PHE A 81 -11.01 7.24 6.58
C PHE A 81 -10.08 8.24 5.88
N TRP A 82 -8.77 8.00 5.94
CA TRP A 82 -7.80 8.93 5.37
C TRP A 82 -7.79 8.93 3.85
N CYS A 83 -7.98 7.77 3.22
CA CYS A 83 -8.16 7.72 1.77
C CYS A 83 -9.32 8.61 1.31
N LYS A 84 -10.49 8.47 1.94
CA LYS A 84 -11.67 9.30 1.60
C LYS A 84 -11.41 10.79 1.84
N LYS A 85 -10.81 11.14 2.98
CA LYS A 85 -10.52 12.52 3.33
C LYS A 85 -9.53 13.17 2.37
N ILE A 86 -8.41 12.50 2.08
CA ILE A 86 -7.37 13.01 1.18
C ILE A 86 -7.92 13.13 -0.25
N LYS A 87 -8.67 12.12 -0.72
CA LYS A 87 -9.34 12.18 -2.02
C LYS A 87 -10.19 13.43 -2.15
N LYS A 88 -11.11 13.68 -1.20
CA LYS A 88 -11.99 14.86 -1.19
C LYS A 88 -11.21 16.18 -1.17
N GLU A 89 -10.10 16.25 -0.42
CA GLU A 89 -9.26 17.44 -0.37
C GLU A 89 -8.52 17.68 -1.69
N PHE A 90 -8.06 16.64 -2.37
CA PHE A 90 -7.27 16.78 -3.60
C PHE A 90 -8.13 16.99 -4.84
N GLU A 91 -9.37 16.53 -4.83
CA GLU A 91 -10.37 16.84 -5.86
C GLU A 91 -10.56 18.35 -6.04
N LYS A 92 -10.35 19.17 -4.99
CA LYS A 92 -10.40 20.64 -5.05
C LYS A 92 -9.36 21.25 -6.00
N TYR A 93 -8.31 20.52 -6.31
CA TYR A 93 -7.22 20.90 -7.23
C TYR A 93 -7.30 20.17 -8.57
N ASN A 94 -8.43 19.55 -8.88
CA ASN A 94 -8.62 18.69 -10.06
C ASN A 94 -7.61 17.51 -10.13
N ILE A 95 -7.17 17.02 -8.97
CA ILE A 95 -6.37 15.80 -8.86
C ILE A 95 -7.32 14.63 -8.69
N SER A 96 -7.38 13.77 -9.69
CA SER A 96 -8.19 12.55 -9.61
C SER A 96 -7.41 11.39 -8.98
N THR A 97 -8.14 10.45 -8.39
CA THR A 97 -7.57 9.26 -7.75
C THR A 97 -8.25 8.00 -8.26
N ASN A 98 -7.53 6.88 -8.26
CA ASN A 98 -8.15 5.57 -8.50
C ASN A 98 -9.05 5.14 -7.32
N ASN A 99 -9.72 4.00 -7.47
CA ASN A 99 -10.56 3.45 -6.42
C ASN A 99 -9.76 3.15 -5.14
N ILE A 100 -10.38 3.42 -4.01
CA ILE A 100 -9.81 3.16 -2.68
C ILE A 100 -9.85 1.65 -2.43
N GLY A 101 -8.69 1.08 -2.14
CA GLY A 101 -8.56 -0.34 -1.82
C GLY A 101 -7.31 -0.60 -0.97
N PRO A 102 -6.11 -0.46 -1.53
CA PRO A 102 -4.86 -0.65 -0.78
C PRO A 102 -4.57 0.52 0.16
N ASN A 103 -3.45 0.45 0.89
CA ASN A 103 -2.96 1.54 1.74
C ASN A 103 -2.27 2.67 0.95
N PHE A 104 -2.44 2.71 -0.34
CA PHE A 104 -1.95 3.75 -1.24
C PHE A 104 -2.94 3.96 -2.39
N PHE A 105 -2.84 5.08 -3.05
CA PHE A 105 -3.56 5.35 -4.30
C PHE A 105 -2.75 6.25 -5.23
N LEU A 106 -3.17 6.24 -6.48
CA LEU A 106 -2.58 7.02 -7.54
C LEU A 106 -3.23 8.41 -7.56
N LEU A 107 -2.40 9.44 -7.57
CA LEU A 107 -2.80 10.82 -7.81
C LEU A 107 -2.53 11.14 -9.29
N ASN A 108 -3.56 11.44 -10.04
CA ASN A 108 -3.46 11.81 -11.46
C ASN A 108 -3.64 13.30 -11.63
N PHE A 109 -2.65 13.97 -12.24
CA PHE A 109 -2.58 15.42 -12.41
C PHE A 109 -2.96 15.89 -13.82
N ASN A 110 -3.54 15.04 -14.68
CA ASN A 110 -3.83 15.42 -16.06
C ASN A 110 -4.83 16.58 -16.19
N LYS A 111 -5.70 16.76 -15.22
CA LYS A 111 -6.66 17.87 -15.16
C LYS A 111 -6.27 18.97 -14.18
N CYS A 112 -5.12 18.83 -13.52
CA CYS A 112 -4.62 19.78 -12.54
C CYS A 112 -3.84 20.91 -13.22
N LYS A 113 -3.88 22.11 -12.66
CA LYS A 113 -3.09 23.27 -13.14
C LYS A 113 -1.57 23.05 -13.01
N LEU A 114 -1.14 22.23 -12.06
CA LEU A 114 0.27 21.87 -11.87
C LEU A 114 0.48 20.42 -12.30
N SER A 115 1.62 20.15 -12.96
CA SER A 115 2.03 18.77 -13.25
C SER A 115 2.49 18.04 -12.00
N ALA A 116 2.46 16.69 -12.04
CA ALA A 116 2.95 15.83 -10.96
C ALA A 116 4.36 16.20 -10.51
N ASN A 117 5.28 16.41 -11.45
CA ASN A 117 6.67 16.79 -11.15
C ASN A 117 6.78 18.15 -10.45
N LYS A 118 5.97 19.16 -10.87
CA LYS A 118 5.96 20.46 -10.18
C LYS A 118 5.46 20.34 -8.74
N VAL A 119 4.42 19.56 -8.51
CA VAL A 119 3.87 19.31 -7.16
C VAL A 119 4.87 18.54 -6.30
N GLU A 120 5.49 17.50 -6.83
CA GLU A 120 6.52 16.70 -6.16
C GLU A 120 7.66 17.59 -5.67
N LYS A 121 8.31 18.36 -6.57
CA LYS A 121 9.40 19.28 -6.21
C LYS A 121 9.02 20.32 -5.16
N LYS A 122 7.77 20.81 -5.19
CA LYS A 122 7.27 21.73 -4.16
C LYS A 122 7.06 21.03 -2.81
N LEU A 123 6.58 19.77 -2.80
CA LEU A 123 6.37 18.99 -1.59
C LEU A 123 7.70 18.52 -0.96
N GLU A 124 8.71 18.19 -1.77
CA GLU A 124 10.06 17.84 -1.31
C GLU A 124 10.68 18.94 -0.45
N LYS A 125 10.44 20.21 -0.78
CA LYS A 125 10.90 21.36 0.04
C LYS A 125 10.32 21.34 1.47
N TYR A 126 9.25 20.62 1.69
CA TYR A 126 8.63 20.41 3.01
C TYR A 126 8.95 19.03 3.60
N GLY A 127 9.88 18.29 3.00
CA GLY A 127 10.23 16.93 3.42
C GLY A 127 9.16 15.88 3.12
N ILE A 128 8.22 16.16 2.19
CA ILE A 128 7.17 15.24 1.79
C ILE A 128 7.56 14.63 0.45
N ILE A 129 7.84 13.32 0.46
CA ILE A 129 8.25 12.57 -0.72
C ILE A 129 7.12 11.65 -1.15
N LEU A 130 6.58 11.87 -2.35
CA LEU A 130 5.65 10.97 -3.01
C LEU A 130 6.41 10.11 -4.02
N ARG A 131 5.86 8.96 -4.39
CA ARG A 131 6.53 8.09 -5.34
C ARG A 131 6.19 8.46 -6.78
N GLU A 132 7.19 8.83 -7.56
CA GLU A 132 7.06 9.01 -9.01
C GLU A 132 6.67 7.69 -9.70
N MET A 133 5.80 7.78 -10.69
CA MET A 133 5.25 6.61 -11.39
C MET A 133 5.77 6.47 -12.84
N LYS A 134 6.69 7.32 -13.26
CA LYS A 134 7.24 7.33 -14.62
C LYS A 134 7.93 6.01 -14.99
N SER A 135 8.67 5.41 -14.06
CA SER A 135 9.33 4.11 -14.27
C SER A 135 8.35 2.94 -14.53
N TYR A 136 7.07 3.13 -14.21
CA TYR A 136 5.99 2.17 -14.49
C TYR A 136 5.20 2.52 -15.76
N GLY A 137 5.68 3.47 -16.58
CA GLY A 137 4.98 3.94 -17.77
C GLY A 137 3.76 4.85 -17.50
N ILE A 138 3.49 5.19 -16.23
CA ILE A 138 2.34 6.01 -15.83
C ILE A 138 2.77 7.48 -15.75
N LYS A 139 2.40 8.25 -16.78
CA LYS A 139 2.79 9.65 -16.90
C LYS A 139 1.93 10.57 -16.03
N ASN A 140 2.51 11.67 -15.57
CA ASN A 140 1.85 12.75 -14.80
C ASN A 140 1.07 12.26 -13.58
N CYS A 141 1.61 11.26 -12.89
CA CYS A 141 1.02 10.63 -11.70
C CYS A 141 2.04 10.48 -10.59
N LEU A 142 1.56 10.56 -9.35
CA LEU A 142 2.32 10.25 -8.13
C LEU A 142 1.56 9.21 -7.31
N ARG A 143 2.28 8.31 -6.65
CA ARG A 143 1.69 7.36 -5.71
C ARG A 143 1.82 7.89 -4.29
N LEU A 144 0.69 8.04 -3.62
CA LEU A 144 0.59 8.40 -2.21
C LEU A 144 0.30 7.17 -1.37
N THR A 145 1.13 6.92 -0.35
CA THR A 145 0.86 5.94 0.70
C THR A 145 0.21 6.65 1.89
N ILE A 146 -0.83 6.06 2.46
CA ILE A 146 -1.49 6.60 3.65
C ILE A 146 -0.55 6.47 4.84
N GLY A 147 -0.25 7.59 5.45
CA GLY A 147 0.58 7.70 6.64
C GLY A 147 -0.22 7.72 7.93
N SER A 148 0.41 8.09 9.03
CA SER A 148 -0.22 8.38 10.32
C SER A 148 -1.18 9.57 10.21
N LYS A 149 -2.03 9.79 11.21
CA LYS A 149 -2.89 10.98 11.32
C LYS A 149 -2.09 12.28 11.15
N ARG A 150 -0.93 12.38 11.81
CA ARG A 150 -0.06 13.56 11.77
C ARG A 150 0.47 13.81 10.37
N GLU A 151 1.02 12.79 9.73
CA GLU A 151 1.60 12.89 8.37
C GLU A 151 0.52 13.26 7.33
N ASN A 152 -0.65 12.64 7.40
CA ASN A 152 -1.76 12.95 6.51
C ASN A 152 -2.25 14.40 6.66
N LEU A 153 -2.29 14.94 7.89
CA LEU A 153 -2.64 16.34 8.13
C LEU A 153 -1.57 17.29 7.60
N ILE A 154 -0.29 16.97 7.80
CA ILE A 154 0.83 17.75 7.25
C ILE A 154 0.73 17.79 5.72
N LEU A 155 0.53 16.65 5.08
CA LEU A 155 0.36 16.56 3.62
C LEU A 155 -0.78 17.45 3.13
N ILE A 156 -1.98 17.34 3.73
CA ILE A 156 -3.14 18.17 3.34
C ILE A 156 -2.83 19.65 3.47
N ASN A 157 -2.22 20.08 4.58
CA ASN A 157 -1.89 21.48 4.81
C ASN A 157 -0.82 21.98 3.82
N LYS A 158 0.21 21.18 3.52
CA LYS A 158 1.24 21.57 2.56
C LYS A 158 0.71 21.58 1.12
N MET A 159 -0.21 20.70 0.77
CA MET A 159 -0.92 20.79 -0.51
C MET A 159 -1.65 22.12 -0.66
N LYS A 160 -2.33 22.62 0.38
CA LYS A 160 -2.94 23.96 0.35
C LYS A 160 -1.90 25.04 0.05
N SER A 161 -0.73 24.97 0.68
CA SER A 161 0.36 25.92 0.45
C SER A 161 0.92 25.84 -0.98
N VAL A 162 1.03 24.62 -1.55
CA VAL A 162 1.49 24.40 -2.93
C VAL A 162 0.57 25.07 -3.96
N PHE A 163 -0.73 25.14 -3.68
CA PHE A 163 -1.75 25.66 -4.59
C PHE A 163 -2.25 27.09 -4.24
N LYS A 164 -1.73 27.73 -3.19
CA LYS A 164 -2.20 29.05 -2.73
C LYS A 164 -2.11 30.15 -3.79
N ASN A 165 -1.14 30.06 -4.70
CA ASN A 165 -0.86 31.05 -5.73
C ASN A 165 -0.90 30.45 -7.15
N VAL A 166 -1.86 29.55 -7.42
CA VAL A 166 -1.98 28.82 -8.72
C VAL A 166 -3.36 29.00 -9.36
#